data_3a7f41f62a9cd008105addb8dd0733f6
#
_entry.id   3a7f41f62a9cd008105addb8dd0733f6
#
_cell.length_a   1.000
_cell.length_b   1.000
_cell.length_c   1.000
_cell.angle_alpha   90.00
_cell.angle_beta   90.00
_cell.angle_gamma   90.00
#
_symmetry.space_group_name_H-M   'P 1'
#
loop_
_entity.id
_entity.type
_entity.pdbx_description
1 polymer ?
#
loop_
_entity_poly.entity_id
_entity_poly.type
_entity_poly.pdbx_seq_one_letter_code
_entity_poly.pdbx_strand_id
1 'polypeptide(L)'
;MSFYSDASLVMIPSGYKDQKVYCAVPTDGSADLTFSRASSATRVQSNGLIEKVRTNIILQSEDFTTTWASNVSPTITANTTVAPDGTTTGDTIAASGSNSGAYQVPTVANGVEHSFSVYVKNITSATAIQIGCDLGPVNGFLNFNAVTGAITTTAAGITGSSVTNVGNGWYRVSGTYITTGTTNTFIVFGQSGMTFAVWGAQLEAGVTTDYIATTTAAVSVGPVSGLPRLDYLGSTCPKLLLEPQRTNLAIYSEQFDNAGWGKTQSGTGLVPVITANNAISPDGYQNADTIVFDVGAGTTSSDISAMFQTFGGTTATYTGSFYAKTASGTAQIQVRIDGSNYDKFTITNQWQRFTLTKALTGTSNVFEMAIRRGLNEPMNASATIQLWGVQVELGAYATSYIPTLGASVTRVADAASKTSASALIG
;
A
#
# COMPACT_ATOMS: atom_id res chain seq x y z
N MET A 1 18.32 34.40 -29.07
CA MET A 1 16.85 34.23 -28.92
C MET A 1 16.62 32.92 -28.17
N SER A 2 15.72 32.90 -27.21
CA SER A 2 15.40 31.72 -26.43
C SER A 2 14.42 30.86 -27.23
N PHE A 3 14.58 29.55 -27.29
CA PHE A 3 13.62 28.61 -27.90
C PHE A 3 12.17 28.89 -27.43
N TYR A 4 12.00 29.34 -26.21
CA TYR A 4 10.71 29.69 -25.61
C TYR A 4 10.06 30.94 -26.22
N SER A 5 10.85 31.90 -26.69
CA SER A 5 10.32 33.15 -27.26
C SER A 5 9.75 32.97 -28.66
N ASP A 6 10.16 31.94 -29.38
CA ASP A 6 9.81 31.67 -30.76
C ASP A 6 8.80 30.52 -30.91
N ALA A 7 8.52 29.79 -29.84
CA ALA A 7 7.58 28.69 -29.87
C ALA A 7 6.13 29.16 -29.67
N SER A 8 5.24 28.81 -30.59
CA SER A 8 3.79 29.03 -30.43
C SER A 8 3.14 28.03 -29.45
N LEU A 9 3.77 26.85 -29.27
CA LEU A 9 3.31 25.78 -28.37
C LEU A 9 4.46 25.08 -27.71
N VAL A 10 4.46 25.05 -26.37
CA VAL A 10 5.40 24.26 -25.56
C VAL A 10 4.62 23.41 -24.57
N MET A 11 4.49 22.13 -24.89
CA MET A 11 3.75 21.14 -24.10
C MET A 11 4.59 20.55 -22.96
N ILE A 12 5.41 21.36 -22.31
CA ILE A 12 6.11 20.96 -21.08
C ILE A 12 5.13 21.16 -19.93
N PRO A 13 4.83 20.12 -19.13
CA PRO A 13 3.95 20.26 -17.99
C PRO A 13 4.53 21.25 -16.99
N SER A 14 3.94 22.43 -16.87
CA SER A 14 4.27 23.45 -15.86
C SER A 14 3.53 23.22 -14.55
N GLY A 15 2.48 22.40 -14.58
CA GLY A 15 1.66 22.04 -13.43
C GLY A 15 0.50 21.17 -13.87
N TYR A 16 -0.26 20.69 -12.88
CA TYR A 16 -1.48 19.91 -13.12
C TYR A 16 -2.50 20.13 -12.01
N LYS A 17 -3.74 19.85 -12.32
CA LYS A 17 -4.84 19.66 -11.38
C LYS A 17 -5.73 18.53 -11.86
N ASP A 18 -6.79 18.25 -11.14
CA ASP A 18 -7.79 17.28 -11.58
C ASP A 18 -8.24 17.56 -13.02
N GLN A 19 -8.20 16.54 -13.86
CA GLN A 19 -8.56 16.53 -15.27
C GLN A 19 -7.81 17.53 -16.18
N LYS A 20 -6.67 18.10 -15.73
CA LYS A 20 -5.96 19.11 -16.50
C LYS A 20 -4.44 19.05 -16.36
N VAL A 21 -3.74 19.24 -17.47
CA VAL A 21 -2.29 19.49 -17.51
C VAL A 21 -2.05 20.87 -18.08
N TYR A 22 -1.31 21.70 -17.35
CA TYR A 22 -0.94 23.04 -17.79
C TYR A 22 0.27 22.97 -18.71
N CYS A 23 0.19 23.66 -19.85
CA CYS A 23 1.30 23.83 -20.77
C CYS A 23 2.05 25.13 -20.48
N ALA A 24 3.36 25.15 -20.78
CA ALA A 24 4.19 26.32 -20.51
C ALA A 24 3.89 27.50 -21.47
N VAL A 25 3.50 27.21 -22.70
CA VAL A 25 3.19 28.23 -23.75
C VAL A 25 2.02 27.71 -24.57
N PRO A 26 1.00 28.54 -24.88
CA PRO A 26 0.73 29.89 -24.34
C PRO A 26 0.37 29.89 -22.85
N THR A 27 0.66 30.99 -22.17
CA THR A 27 0.40 31.16 -20.74
C THR A 27 -1.06 31.48 -20.39
N ASP A 28 -1.90 31.75 -21.39
CA ASP A 28 -3.32 32.04 -21.24
C ASP A 28 -4.19 30.77 -21.01
N GLY A 29 -3.56 29.60 -21.00
CA GLY A 29 -4.23 28.31 -20.85
C GLY A 29 -4.87 27.76 -22.13
N SER A 30 -4.74 28.44 -23.25
CA SER A 30 -5.31 27.99 -24.55
C SER A 30 -4.66 26.68 -25.03
N ALA A 31 -3.44 26.36 -24.60
CA ALA A 31 -2.73 25.11 -24.91
C ALA A 31 -2.91 23.99 -23.85
N ASP A 32 -3.55 24.26 -22.74
CA ASP A 32 -3.73 23.27 -21.68
C ASP A 32 -4.44 22.01 -22.18
N LEU A 33 -3.96 20.85 -21.71
CA LEU A 33 -4.53 19.55 -22.08
C LEU A 33 -5.65 19.15 -21.12
N THR A 34 -6.73 18.61 -21.67
CA THR A 34 -7.69 17.83 -20.91
C THR A 34 -7.09 16.47 -20.62
N PHE A 35 -7.10 16.07 -19.37
CA PHE A 35 -6.61 14.76 -18.94
C PHE A 35 -7.75 13.90 -18.43
N SER A 36 -7.69 12.60 -18.70
CA SER A 36 -8.60 11.62 -18.11
C SER A 36 -7.89 10.29 -17.80
N ARG A 37 -8.25 9.71 -16.70
CA ARG A 37 -8.00 8.32 -16.29
C ARG A 37 -9.05 7.95 -15.27
N ALA A 38 -9.90 6.98 -15.57
CA ALA A 38 -11.02 6.58 -14.71
C ALA A 38 -10.63 5.56 -13.63
N SER A 39 -9.36 5.52 -13.22
CA SER A 39 -8.85 4.64 -12.15
C SER A 39 -7.76 5.33 -11.33
N SER A 40 -7.45 4.79 -10.16
CA SER A 40 -6.20 5.08 -9.44
C SER A 40 -4.98 4.62 -10.23
N ALA A 41 -3.80 5.10 -9.85
CA ALA A 41 -2.52 4.72 -10.42
C ALA A 41 -1.39 4.84 -9.38
N THR A 42 -0.15 4.67 -9.82
CA THR A 42 1.05 4.97 -9.04
C THR A 42 1.99 5.86 -9.83
N ARG A 43 2.90 6.53 -9.15
CA ARG A 43 4.00 7.30 -9.73
C ARG A 43 5.22 7.27 -8.81
N VAL A 44 6.39 7.60 -9.33
CA VAL A 44 7.58 7.84 -8.51
C VAL A 44 7.62 9.32 -8.15
N GLN A 45 7.72 9.62 -6.86
CA GLN A 45 7.85 10.97 -6.32
C GLN A 45 9.28 11.52 -6.47
N SER A 46 9.48 12.80 -6.22
CA SER A 46 10.81 13.47 -6.28
C SER A 46 11.83 12.90 -5.28
N ASN A 47 11.38 12.28 -4.19
CA ASN A 47 12.20 11.57 -3.23
C ASN A 47 12.56 10.13 -3.65
N GLY A 48 12.09 9.67 -4.82
CA GLY A 48 12.33 8.34 -5.36
C GLY A 48 11.38 7.25 -4.85
N LEU A 49 10.43 7.58 -3.97
CA LEU A 49 9.45 6.62 -3.46
C LEU A 49 8.27 6.46 -4.43
N ILE A 50 7.69 5.26 -4.41
CA ILE A 50 6.47 4.97 -5.19
C ILE A 50 5.26 5.46 -4.40
N GLU A 51 4.53 6.40 -4.95
CA GLU A 51 3.27 6.87 -4.40
C GLU A 51 2.11 6.04 -4.94
N LYS A 52 1.33 5.46 -4.03
CA LYS A 52 0.05 4.76 -4.29
C LYS A 52 -1.11 5.64 -3.82
N VAL A 53 -2.31 5.34 -4.28
CA VAL A 53 -3.53 5.90 -3.66
C VAL A 53 -3.78 5.22 -2.32
N ARG A 54 -4.06 6.05 -1.32
CA ARG A 54 -4.42 5.64 0.05
C ARG A 54 -5.71 6.31 0.44
N THR A 55 -6.54 5.63 1.21
CA THR A 55 -7.88 6.10 1.54
C THR A 55 -8.17 5.89 3.01
N ASN A 56 -8.43 6.96 3.74
CA ASN A 56 -9.06 6.86 5.04
C ASN A 56 -10.57 6.72 4.84
N ILE A 57 -11.14 5.61 5.30
CA ILE A 57 -12.57 5.29 5.17
C ILE A 57 -13.38 5.63 6.43
N ILE A 58 -12.73 6.03 7.53
CA ILE A 58 -13.43 6.60 8.70
C ILE A 58 -13.93 7.99 8.34
N LEU A 59 -15.16 8.29 8.65
CA LEU A 59 -15.75 9.62 8.46
C LEU A 59 -15.55 10.47 9.71
N GLN A 60 -15.48 11.80 9.53
CA GLN A 60 -15.29 12.73 10.66
C GLN A 60 -14.14 12.29 11.57
N SER A 61 -12.96 12.12 10.95
CA SER A 61 -11.80 11.55 11.62
C SER A 61 -11.26 12.37 12.80
N GLU A 62 -11.69 13.63 12.92
CA GLU A 62 -11.30 14.55 13.98
C GLU A 62 -12.49 14.95 14.87
N ASP A 63 -13.74 14.70 14.45
CA ASP A 63 -14.96 15.05 15.19
C ASP A 63 -15.69 13.77 15.62
N PHE A 64 -15.52 13.37 16.86
CA PHE A 64 -16.13 12.17 17.44
C PHE A 64 -17.56 12.42 17.99
N THR A 65 -18.09 13.64 17.79
CA THR A 65 -19.46 14.00 18.20
C THR A 65 -20.48 13.82 17.07
N THR A 66 -20.02 13.77 15.82
CA THR A 66 -20.86 13.58 14.63
C THR A 66 -20.48 12.30 13.90
N THR A 67 -21.45 11.57 13.33
CA THR A 67 -21.29 10.31 12.60
C THR A 67 -20.84 9.12 13.47
N TRP A 68 -20.18 9.35 14.60
CA TRP A 68 -19.78 8.32 15.55
C TRP A 68 -20.95 7.91 16.45
N ALA A 69 -21.17 6.61 16.55
CA ALA A 69 -22.10 6.07 17.53
C ALA A 69 -21.42 5.91 18.89
N SER A 70 -22.21 6.04 19.96
CA SER A 70 -21.74 5.88 21.33
C SER A 70 -22.06 4.50 21.88
N ASN A 71 -21.11 3.90 22.59
CA ASN A 71 -21.32 2.69 23.38
C ASN A 71 -21.24 3.01 24.87
N VAL A 72 -22.20 2.51 25.69
CA VAL A 72 -22.24 2.72 27.14
C VAL A 72 -22.19 4.21 27.51
N SER A 73 -22.94 5.04 26.79
CA SER A 73 -23.24 6.47 27.10
C SER A 73 -22.01 7.27 27.57
N PRO A 74 -20.91 7.40 26.81
CA PRO A 74 -19.81 8.30 27.18
C PRO A 74 -20.27 9.75 27.14
N THR A 75 -19.56 10.63 27.84
CA THR A 75 -19.62 12.05 27.56
C THR A 75 -18.51 12.41 26.58
N ILE A 76 -18.87 12.81 25.35
CA ILE A 76 -17.94 13.28 24.34
C ILE A 76 -18.07 14.79 24.21
N THR A 77 -16.95 15.50 24.35
CA THR A 77 -16.90 16.95 24.24
C THR A 77 -15.93 17.34 23.13
N ALA A 78 -16.46 18.04 22.12
CA ALA A 78 -15.69 18.45 20.96
C ALA A 78 -14.69 19.56 21.26
N ASN A 79 -13.55 19.54 20.56
CA ASN A 79 -12.62 20.67 20.48
C ASN A 79 -12.09 21.16 21.84
N THR A 80 -11.78 20.23 22.75
CA THR A 80 -11.34 20.58 24.11
C THR A 80 -9.83 20.55 24.31
N THR A 81 -9.10 19.96 23.35
CA THR A 81 -7.64 19.71 23.48
C THR A 81 -6.91 20.13 22.23
N VAL A 82 -5.72 20.72 22.38
CA VAL A 82 -4.83 20.98 21.26
C VAL A 82 -4.35 19.66 20.68
N ALA A 83 -4.66 19.42 19.41
CA ALA A 83 -4.35 18.21 18.66
C ALA A 83 -2.87 18.16 18.22
N PRO A 84 -2.39 17.03 17.68
CA PRO A 84 -1.02 16.91 17.19
C PRO A 84 -0.64 17.88 16.07
N ASP A 85 -1.59 18.36 15.28
CA ASP A 85 -1.39 19.36 14.22
C ASP A 85 -1.31 20.81 14.73
N GLY A 86 -1.52 21.03 16.04
CA GLY A 86 -1.48 22.34 16.69
C GLY A 86 -2.83 23.08 16.72
N THR A 87 -3.88 22.53 16.11
CA THR A 87 -5.24 23.10 16.19
C THR A 87 -5.98 22.63 17.44
N THR A 88 -7.02 23.35 17.86
CA THR A 88 -7.84 22.91 19.01
C THR A 88 -9.04 22.09 18.48
N THR A 89 -8.72 20.91 17.93
CA THR A 89 -9.70 19.97 17.33
C THR A 89 -9.71 18.60 18.00
N GLY A 90 -8.93 18.40 19.07
CA GLY A 90 -8.94 17.16 19.84
C GLY A 90 -10.18 17.07 20.72
N ASP A 91 -10.96 16.00 20.58
CA ASP A 91 -12.15 15.74 21.38
C ASP A 91 -11.81 14.97 22.66
N THR A 92 -12.61 15.16 23.70
CA THR A 92 -12.43 14.42 24.96
C THR A 92 -13.56 13.42 25.15
N ILE A 93 -13.20 12.17 25.47
CA ILE A 93 -14.14 11.10 25.85
C ILE A 93 -13.99 10.83 27.34
N ALA A 94 -15.05 11.03 28.09
CA ALA A 94 -15.19 10.61 29.50
C ALA A 94 -16.04 9.33 29.54
N ALA A 95 -15.40 8.21 29.88
CA ALA A 95 -16.04 6.90 29.90
C ALA A 95 -16.90 6.71 31.15
N SER A 96 -18.18 6.37 30.98
CA SER A 96 -19.14 6.17 32.08
C SER A 96 -19.13 4.73 32.64
N GLY A 97 -18.57 3.78 31.92
CA GLY A 97 -18.54 2.36 32.29
C GLY A 97 -17.48 1.57 31.50
N SER A 98 -17.53 0.27 31.61
CA SER A 98 -16.66 -0.60 30.79
C SER A 98 -17.06 -0.55 29.32
N ASN A 99 -16.07 -0.45 28.44
CA ASN A 99 -16.24 -0.33 26.98
C ASN A 99 -17.07 0.91 26.57
N SER A 100 -16.95 2.01 27.32
CA SER A 100 -17.64 3.25 27.05
C SER A 100 -16.81 4.14 26.12
N GLY A 101 -17.39 4.54 24.99
CA GLY A 101 -16.68 5.36 24.01
C GLY A 101 -17.40 5.48 22.67
N ALA A 102 -16.66 5.73 21.62
CA ALA A 102 -17.15 5.98 20.26
C ALA A 102 -16.80 4.86 19.30
N TYR A 103 -17.68 4.61 18.31
CA TYR A 103 -17.42 3.64 17.24
C TYR A 103 -18.05 4.05 15.91
N GLN A 104 -17.48 3.53 14.82
CA GLN A 104 -18.07 3.55 13.46
C GLN A 104 -18.08 2.14 12.88
N VAL A 105 -18.97 1.90 11.89
CA VAL A 105 -19.10 0.62 11.20
C VAL A 105 -18.85 0.82 9.69
N PRO A 106 -17.60 1.03 9.26
CA PRO A 106 -17.26 1.17 7.86
C PRO A 106 -17.42 -0.15 7.09
N THR A 107 -17.65 -0.05 5.79
CA THR A 107 -17.58 -1.18 4.85
C THR A 107 -16.14 -1.41 4.43
N VAL A 108 -15.70 -2.65 4.44
CA VAL A 108 -14.34 -3.09 4.09
C VAL A 108 -14.37 -4.27 3.12
N ALA A 109 -13.26 -4.56 2.46
CA ALA A 109 -13.11 -5.79 1.68
C ALA A 109 -12.84 -6.98 2.61
N ASN A 110 -13.50 -8.11 2.38
CA ASN A 110 -13.30 -9.33 3.17
C ASN A 110 -11.99 -10.03 2.81
N GLY A 111 -11.29 -10.58 3.81
CA GLY A 111 -10.03 -11.31 3.63
C GLY A 111 -8.84 -10.42 3.25
N VAL A 112 -8.96 -9.13 3.43
CA VAL A 112 -7.93 -8.13 3.10
C VAL A 112 -7.30 -7.58 4.38
N GLU A 113 -5.98 -7.40 4.37
CA GLU A 113 -5.29 -6.70 5.44
C GLU A 113 -5.76 -5.24 5.49
N HIS A 114 -6.10 -4.79 6.69
CA HIS A 114 -6.41 -3.39 6.99
C HIS A 114 -5.60 -2.94 8.19
N SER A 115 -5.34 -1.66 8.25
CA SER A 115 -4.77 -1.03 9.43
C SER A 115 -5.70 0.04 9.98
N PHE A 116 -5.74 0.10 11.29
CA PHE A 116 -6.36 1.20 12.03
C PHE A 116 -5.31 2.03 12.73
N SER A 117 -5.57 3.32 12.88
CA SER A 117 -4.81 4.18 13.78
C SER A 117 -5.69 5.29 14.36
N VAL A 118 -5.31 5.78 15.55
CA VAL A 118 -5.92 6.94 16.19
C VAL A 118 -4.90 7.60 17.11
N TYR A 119 -5.00 8.91 17.26
CA TYR A 119 -4.22 9.64 18.24
C TYR A 119 -4.98 9.71 19.55
N VAL A 120 -4.31 9.38 20.63
CA VAL A 120 -4.89 9.42 21.99
C VAL A 120 -3.94 10.08 22.97
N LYS A 121 -4.55 10.75 23.98
CA LYS A 121 -3.82 11.41 25.05
C LYS A 121 -4.52 11.18 26.39
N ASN A 122 -3.76 10.91 27.43
CA ASN A 122 -4.30 10.80 28.78
C ASN A 122 -4.75 12.18 29.28
N ILE A 123 -5.98 12.24 29.83
CA ILE A 123 -6.47 13.36 30.61
C ILE A 123 -6.60 12.93 32.08
N THR A 124 -7.29 11.81 32.33
CA THR A 124 -7.43 11.25 33.69
C THR A 124 -7.44 9.72 33.62
N SER A 125 -6.47 9.08 34.23
CA SER A 125 -6.44 7.62 34.48
C SER A 125 -6.67 6.72 33.26
N ALA A 126 -6.28 7.17 32.04
CA ALA A 126 -6.49 6.45 30.79
C ALA A 126 -5.50 5.28 30.63
N THR A 127 -5.65 4.25 31.47
CA THR A 127 -4.71 3.11 31.58
C THR A 127 -5.05 1.90 30.73
N ALA A 128 -6.27 1.84 30.15
CA ALA A 128 -6.73 0.71 29.33
C ALA A 128 -7.76 1.19 28.27
N ILE A 129 -7.28 1.93 27.25
CA ILE A 129 -8.10 2.32 26.11
C ILE A 129 -8.09 1.18 25.11
N GLN A 130 -9.28 0.68 24.75
CA GLN A 130 -9.44 -0.30 23.67
C GLN A 130 -9.50 0.43 22.34
N ILE A 131 -8.61 0.07 21.43
CA ILE A 131 -8.48 0.68 20.10
C ILE A 131 -8.39 -0.44 19.06
N GLY A 132 -9.17 -0.35 18.01
CA GLY A 132 -9.10 -1.29 16.91
C GLY A 132 -10.43 -1.61 16.29
N CYS A 133 -10.56 -2.82 15.73
CA CYS A 133 -11.77 -3.25 15.09
C CYS A 133 -12.35 -4.47 15.84
N ASP A 134 -13.62 -4.37 16.22
CA ASP A 134 -14.37 -5.52 16.71
C ASP A 134 -14.85 -6.33 15.49
N LEU A 135 -14.29 -7.53 15.34
CA LEU A 135 -14.55 -8.44 14.20
C LEU A 135 -15.58 -9.52 14.54
N GLY A 136 -16.39 -9.33 15.59
CA GLY A 136 -17.31 -10.37 16.09
C GLY A 136 -16.55 -11.46 16.85
N PRO A 137 -16.50 -12.74 16.37
CA PRO A 137 -15.86 -13.81 17.13
C PRO A 137 -14.34 -13.68 17.26
N VAL A 138 -13.71 -12.82 16.45
CA VAL A 138 -12.25 -12.55 16.51
C VAL A 138 -12.05 -11.07 16.83
N ASN A 139 -11.74 -10.76 18.08
CA ASN A 139 -11.43 -9.40 18.49
C ASN A 139 -10.13 -8.92 17.83
N GLY A 140 -10.21 -7.84 17.07
CA GLY A 140 -9.10 -7.17 16.41
C GLY A 140 -8.75 -5.84 17.09
N PHE A 141 -8.68 -5.80 18.41
CA PHE A 141 -8.32 -4.59 19.16
C PHE A 141 -7.11 -4.81 20.08
N LEU A 142 -6.50 -3.72 20.47
CA LEU A 142 -5.44 -3.68 21.49
C LEU A 142 -5.88 -2.81 22.67
N ASN A 143 -5.31 -3.05 23.86
CA ASN A 143 -5.43 -2.17 25.00
C ASN A 143 -4.18 -1.30 25.09
N PHE A 144 -4.40 0.00 25.13
CA PHE A 144 -3.35 1.00 25.23
C PHE A 144 -3.43 1.77 26.54
N ASN A 145 -2.29 1.90 27.21
CA ASN A 145 -2.15 2.72 28.41
C ASN A 145 -1.57 4.08 28.02
N ALA A 146 -2.42 5.13 27.96
CA ALA A 146 -1.99 6.46 27.57
C ALA A 146 -1.22 7.21 28.68
N VAL A 147 -1.15 6.67 29.89
CA VAL A 147 -0.31 7.20 30.98
C VAL A 147 1.14 6.80 30.77
N THR A 148 1.38 5.54 30.38
CA THR A 148 2.73 4.99 30.18
C THR A 148 3.20 4.99 28.74
N GLY A 149 2.28 5.18 27.76
CA GLY A 149 2.57 5.09 26.34
C GLY A 149 2.79 3.65 25.83
N ALA A 150 2.23 2.64 26.49
CA ALA A 150 2.46 1.25 26.17
C ALA A 150 1.19 0.48 25.77
N ILE A 151 1.28 -0.41 24.77
CA ILE A 151 0.28 -1.44 24.53
C ILE A 151 0.42 -2.48 25.63
N THR A 152 -0.68 -2.76 26.34
CA THR A 152 -0.70 -3.70 27.46
C THR A 152 -1.17 -5.10 27.05
N THR A 153 -2.08 -5.19 26.11
CA THR A 153 -2.55 -6.45 25.51
C THR A 153 -2.91 -6.24 24.04
N THR A 154 -2.76 -7.29 23.27
CA THR A 154 -3.12 -7.35 21.85
C THR A 154 -3.97 -8.58 21.63
N ALA A 155 -5.13 -8.41 20.98
CA ALA A 155 -5.99 -9.53 20.61
C ALA A 155 -5.34 -10.41 19.51
N ALA A 156 -5.71 -11.68 19.47
CA ALA A 156 -5.11 -12.66 18.54
C ALA A 156 -5.31 -12.33 17.04
N GLY A 157 -6.32 -11.51 16.71
CA GLY A 157 -6.57 -11.07 15.34
C GLY A 157 -5.67 -9.93 14.85
N ILE A 158 -4.88 -9.33 15.73
CA ILE A 158 -3.92 -8.27 15.36
C ILE A 158 -2.63 -8.89 14.86
N THR A 159 -2.25 -8.60 13.62
CA THR A 159 -1.05 -9.11 12.96
C THR A 159 0.17 -8.19 13.14
N GLY A 160 -0.06 -6.91 13.46
CA GLY A 160 0.99 -5.93 13.76
C GLY A 160 0.45 -4.82 14.63
N SER A 161 1.28 -4.22 15.48
CA SER A 161 0.90 -3.08 16.30
C SER A 161 2.07 -2.13 16.52
N SER A 162 1.78 -0.83 16.62
CA SER A 162 2.77 0.21 16.84
C SER A 162 2.24 1.35 17.69
N VAL A 163 3.15 1.99 18.43
CA VAL A 163 2.89 3.22 19.16
C VAL A 163 3.98 4.24 18.84
N THR A 164 3.56 5.41 18.41
CA THR A 164 4.47 6.53 18.16
C THR A 164 4.13 7.68 19.10
N ASN A 165 5.07 8.10 19.93
CA ASN A 165 4.94 9.32 20.71
C ASN A 165 5.14 10.54 19.77
N VAL A 166 4.09 11.35 19.61
CA VAL A 166 4.11 12.52 18.71
C VAL A 166 4.27 13.85 19.47
N GLY A 167 4.60 13.78 20.76
CA GLY A 167 4.81 14.96 21.62
C GLY A 167 3.54 15.41 22.33
N ASN A 168 3.69 16.34 23.27
CA ASN A 168 2.60 16.98 24.04
C ASN A 168 1.66 15.98 24.74
N GLY A 169 2.15 14.76 25.05
CA GLY A 169 1.37 13.68 25.68
C GLY A 169 0.47 12.90 24.72
N TRP A 170 0.56 13.17 23.42
CA TRP A 170 -0.15 12.42 22.39
C TRP A 170 0.66 11.21 21.89
N TYR A 171 -0.08 10.14 21.66
CA TYR A 171 0.44 8.91 21.04
C TYR A 171 -0.42 8.54 19.84
N ARG A 172 0.20 8.27 18.70
CA ARG A 172 -0.47 7.58 17.61
C ARG A 172 -0.37 6.08 17.86
N VAL A 173 -1.50 5.43 18.01
CA VAL A 173 -1.61 3.98 18.24
C VAL A 173 -2.19 3.35 16.99
N SER A 174 -1.58 2.28 16.51
CA SER A 174 -2.00 1.58 15.30
C SER A 174 -1.93 0.07 15.46
N GLY A 175 -2.72 -0.63 14.64
CA GLY A 175 -2.67 -2.08 14.51
C GLY A 175 -3.10 -2.52 13.11
N THR A 176 -2.61 -3.67 12.68
CA THR A 176 -3.00 -4.34 11.43
C THR A 176 -3.75 -5.62 11.74
N TYR A 177 -4.68 -5.98 10.88
CA TYR A 177 -5.49 -7.20 11.02
C TYR A 177 -6.04 -7.61 9.65
N ILE A 178 -6.45 -8.88 9.51
CA ILE A 178 -7.12 -9.36 8.30
C ILE A 178 -8.63 -9.38 8.56
N THR A 179 -9.38 -8.74 7.68
CA THR A 179 -10.84 -8.67 7.78
C THR A 179 -11.50 -10.04 7.58
N THR A 180 -12.51 -10.35 8.40
CA THR A 180 -13.29 -11.60 8.31
C THR A 180 -14.72 -11.38 7.83
N GLY A 181 -15.02 -10.19 7.29
CA GLY A 181 -16.34 -9.81 6.79
C GLY A 181 -16.25 -8.50 5.99
N THR A 182 -17.38 -8.04 5.51
CA THR A 182 -17.50 -6.80 4.73
C THR A 182 -17.84 -5.56 5.57
N THR A 183 -18.08 -5.75 6.88
CA THR A 183 -18.31 -4.67 7.85
C THR A 183 -17.41 -4.87 9.04
N ASN A 184 -16.83 -3.79 9.54
CA ASN A 184 -16.01 -3.77 10.74
C ASN A 184 -16.49 -2.67 11.68
N THR A 185 -16.45 -2.92 12.98
CA THR A 185 -16.72 -1.89 13.98
C THR A 185 -15.39 -1.32 14.47
N PHE A 186 -15.02 -0.15 13.98
CA PHE A 186 -13.85 0.58 14.51
C PHE A 186 -14.24 1.20 15.86
N ILE A 187 -13.50 0.87 16.90
CA ILE A 187 -13.78 1.24 18.29
C ILE A 187 -12.67 2.09 18.93
N VAL A 188 -13.06 3.03 19.78
CA VAL A 188 -12.19 3.72 20.74
C VAL A 188 -12.93 3.80 22.06
N PHE A 189 -12.66 2.85 22.97
CA PHE A 189 -13.40 2.66 24.21
C PHE A 189 -12.49 2.79 25.44
N GLY A 190 -13.01 3.43 26.48
CA GLY A 190 -12.39 3.47 27.81
C GLY A 190 -13.10 2.59 28.82
N GLN A 191 -12.60 2.59 30.05
CA GLN A 191 -13.20 1.95 31.21
C GLN A 191 -13.73 3.02 32.18
N SER A 192 -14.59 2.63 33.09
CA SER A 192 -15.22 3.56 34.08
C SER A 192 -14.18 4.46 34.76
N GLY A 193 -14.44 5.76 34.79
CA GLY A 193 -13.58 6.78 35.40
C GLY A 193 -12.39 7.24 34.57
N MET A 194 -12.21 6.69 33.34
CA MET A 194 -11.20 7.20 32.42
C MET A 194 -11.69 8.41 31.67
N THR A 195 -10.80 9.38 31.47
CA THR A 195 -11.00 10.48 30.53
C THR A 195 -9.74 10.59 29.66
N PHE A 196 -9.94 10.62 28.37
CA PHE A 196 -8.85 10.71 27.38
C PHE A 196 -9.25 11.57 26.19
N ALA A 197 -8.27 12.21 25.56
CA ALA A 197 -8.49 12.93 24.33
C ALA A 197 -8.22 12.01 23.13
N VAL A 198 -8.98 12.23 22.06
CA VAL A 198 -8.91 11.50 20.78
C VAL A 198 -8.84 12.46 19.61
N TRP A 199 -8.16 12.07 18.55
CA TRP A 199 -8.03 12.81 17.31
C TRP A 199 -7.52 11.91 16.18
N GLY A 200 -7.89 12.23 14.94
CA GLY A 200 -7.24 11.67 13.76
C GLY A 200 -7.42 10.15 13.61
N ALA A 201 -8.66 9.67 13.70
CA ALA A 201 -8.98 8.27 13.44
C ALA A 201 -8.81 7.92 11.96
N GLN A 202 -8.19 6.77 11.67
CA GLN A 202 -7.96 6.29 10.32
C GLN A 202 -8.14 4.77 10.25
N LEU A 203 -8.83 4.32 9.19
CA LEU A 203 -8.91 2.93 8.77
C LEU A 203 -8.63 2.88 7.27
N GLU A 204 -7.66 2.08 6.88
CA GLU A 204 -7.19 1.97 5.50
C GLU A 204 -6.84 0.54 5.12
N ALA A 205 -6.88 0.21 3.84
CA ALA A 205 -6.43 -1.09 3.35
C ALA A 205 -4.89 -1.13 3.32
N GLY A 206 -4.31 -2.25 3.78
CA GLY A 206 -2.87 -2.45 3.94
C GLY A 206 -2.34 -1.90 5.26
N VAL A 207 -1.08 -1.49 5.26
CA VAL A 207 -0.36 -1.01 6.46
C VAL A 207 -0.70 0.44 6.79
N THR A 208 -0.47 0.84 8.04
CA THR A 208 -0.70 2.21 8.50
C THR A 208 0.21 3.20 7.77
N THR A 209 -0.40 4.24 7.21
CA THR A 209 0.30 5.32 6.49
C THR A 209 0.16 6.66 7.21
N ASP A 210 0.64 7.75 6.59
CA ASP A 210 0.44 9.09 7.12
C ASP A 210 -1.06 9.41 7.26
N TYR A 211 -1.38 10.22 8.25
CA TYR A 211 -2.76 10.56 8.56
C TYR A 211 -3.44 11.33 7.41
N ILE A 212 -4.65 10.89 7.07
CA ILE A 212 -5.51 11.49 6.06
C ILE A 212 -6.79 11.97 6.76
N ALA A 213 -6.95 13.28 6.86
CA ALA A 213 -8.15 13.88 7.45
C ALA A 213 -9.39 13.62 6.59
N THR A 214 -10.49 13.32 7.24
CA THR A 214 -11.80 13.13 6.61
C THR A 214 -12.88 13.97 7.30
N THR A 215 -13.91 14.30 6.53
CA THR A 215 -15.13 14.93 7.04
C THR A 215 -16.33 14.02 6.75
N THR A 216 -17.28 14.45 5.94
CA THR A 216 -18.50 13.70 5.61
C THR A 216 -18.34 12.58 4.62
N ALA A 217 -17.14 12.43 4.03
CA ALA A 217 -16.82 11.39 3.06
C ALA A 217 -15.40 10.83 3.28
N ALA A 218 -15.18 9.60 2.85
CA ALA A 218 -13.84 9.02 2.74
C ALA A 218 -12.95 9.87 1.83
N VAL A 219 -11.68 10.03 2.20
CA VAL A 219 -10.71 10.84 1.46
C VAL A 219 -9.59 9.97 0.95
N SER A 220 -9.32 10.08 -0.34
CA SER A 220 -8.20 9.42 -1.02
C SER A 220 -7.13 10.43 -1.38
N VAL A 221 -5.86 10.09 -1.13
CA VAL A 221 -4.68 10.88 -1.50
C VAL A 221 -3.77 10.09 -2.44
N GLY A 222 -2.94 10.81 -3.21
CA GLY A 222 -2.04 10.20 -4.20
C GLY A 222 -2.58 10.34 -5.62
N PRO A 223 -2.13 9.50 -6.58
CA PRO A 223 -2.52 9.58 -7.98
C PRO A 223 -3.94 9.00 -8.22
N VAL A 224 -4.95 9.65 -7.65
CA VAL A 224 -6.37 9.28 -7.78
C VAL A 224 -6.86 9.36 -9.22
N SER A 225 -8.07 8.86 -9.47
CA SER A 225 -8.79 9.01 -10.76
C SER A 225 -8.82 10.47 -11.19
N GLY A 226 -8.61 10.74 -12.49
CA GLY A 226 -8.59 12.10 -13.05
C GLY A 226 -7.30 12.89 -12.83
N LEU A 227 -6.44 12.51 -11.87
CA LEU A 227 -5.24 13.26 -11.58
C LEU A 227 -4.07 12.87 -12.51
N PRO A 228 -3.48 13.82 -13.28
CA PRO A 228 -2.27 13.60 -14.06
C PRO A 228 -1.09 13.17 -13.18
N ARG A 229 -0.19 12.38 -13.75
CA ARG A 229 0.99 11.88 -13.04
C ARG A 229 2.25 12.58 -13.54
N LEU A 230 2.88 13.36 -12.68
CA LEU A 230 4.27 13.78 -12.85
C LEU A 230 5.17 12.74 -12.17
N ASP A 231 5.96 12.04 -12.96
CA ASP A 231 6.79 10.91 -12.55
C ASP A 231 8.26 11.28 -12.60
N TYR A 232 9.00 10.93 -11.55
CA TYR A 232 10.42 11.21 -11.39
C TYR A 232 11.31 9.99 -11.62
N LEU A 233 10.78 8.89 -12.16
CA LEU A 233 11.56 7.67 -12.37
C LEU A 233 12.80 7.95 -13.24
N GLY A 234 13.98 7.77 -12.64
CA GLY A 234 15.28 7.97 -13.28
C GLY A 234 15.61 9.41 -13.65
N SER A 235 14.93 10.41 -13.06
CA SER A 235 15.14 11.82 -13.36
C SER A 235 14.88 12.71 -12.16
N THR A 236 15.61 13.81 -12.02
CA THR A 236 15.31 14.88 -11.07
C THR A 236 14.26 15.87 -11.59
N CYS A 237 13.97 15.82 -12.90
CA CYS A 237 12.89 16.59 -13.52
C CYS A 237 11.68 15.70 -13.75
N PRO A 238 10.47 16.13 -13.38
CA PRO A 238 9.26 15.33 -13.59
C PRO A 238 8.93 15.18 -15.08
N LYS A 239 8.36 14.04 -15.41
CA LYS A 239 7.81 13.75 -16.74
C LYS A 239 6.32 13.49 -16.61
N LEU A 240 5.52 13.96 -17.55
CA LEU A 240 4.12 13.56 -17.66
C LEU A 240 4.10 12.07 -18.06
N LEU A 241 3.60 11.22 -17.17
CA LEU A 241 3.49 9.79 -17.42
C LEU A 241 2.13 9.48 -18.06
N LEU A 242 2.18 9.01 -19.29
CA LEU A 242 1.00 8.53 -20.03
C LEU A 242 1.21 7.06 -20.39
N GLU A 243 0.33 6.20 -19.91
CA GLU A 243 0.45 4.76 -20.11
C GLU A 243 -0.85 4.14 -20.63
N PRO A 244 -0.75 3.07 -21.42
CA PRO A 244 -1.91 2.32 -21.87
C PRO A 244 -2.60 1.61 -20.70
N GLN A 245 -3.83 1.16 -20.93
CA GLN A 245 -4.52 0.29 -19.98
C GLN A 245 -3.70 -0.98 -19.74
N ARG A 246 -3.57 -1.35 -18.45
CA ARG A 246 -2.95 -2.60 -18.01
C ARG A 246 -3.68 -3.17 -16.81
N THR A 247 -3.64 -4.49 -16.69
CA THR A 247 -4.18 -5.23 -15.55
C THR A 247 -3.06 -6.00 -14.88
N ASN A 248 -2.86 -5.79 -13.59
CA ASN A 248 -2.01 -6.69 -12.80
C ASN A 248 -2.81 -7.96 -12.50
N LEU A 249 -2.35 -9.09 -13.02
CA LEU A 249 -2.95 -10.42 -12.88
C LEU A 249 -2.48 -11.14 -11.61
N ALA A 250 -1.34 -10.73 -11.02
CA ALA A 250 -0.94 -11.22 -9.71
C ALA A 250 -1.85 -10.59 -8.65
N ILE A 251 -2.52 -11.42 -7.86
CA ILE A 251 -3.32 -10.97 -6.71
C ILE A 251 -2.45 -10.98 -5.45
N TYR A 252 -2.74 -10.10 -4.46
CA TYR A 252 -1.88 -9.94 -3.27
C TYR A 252 -0.44 -9.59 -3.62
N SER A 253 -0.26 -8.52 -4.41
CA SER A 253 1.04 -8.13 -4.98
C SER A 253 2.09 -7.65 -3.95
N GLU A 254 1.69 -7.48 -2.68
CA GLU A 254 2.53 -7.05 -1.55
C GLU A 254 2.45 -8.01 -0.34
N GLN A 255 1.61 -9.06 -0.38
CA GLN A 255 1.33 -9.97 0.75
C GLN A 255 1.67 -11.41 0.35
N PHE A 256 2.93 -11.80 0.47
CA PHE A 256 3.42 -13.11 0.02
C PHE A 256 3.20 -14.22 1.06
N ASP A 257 2.91 -13.88 2.30
CA ASP A 257 2.44 -14.79 3.34
C ASP A 257 1.00 -15.28 3.09
N ASN A 258 0.19 -14.51 2.34
CA ASN A 258 -1.19 -14.86 2.02
C ASN A 258 -1.32 -16.22 1.31
N ALA A 259 -2.40 -16.94 1.59
CA ALA A 259 -2.69 -18.27 1.00
C ALA A 259 -2.89 -18.23 -0.53
N GLY A 260 -3.13 -17.06 -1.12
CA GLY A 260 -3.13 -16.85 -2.57
C GLY A 260 -1.79 -17.11 -3.24
N TRP A 261 -0.70 -17.14 -2.47
CA TRP A 261 0.62 -17.57 -2.90
C TRP A 261 0.90 -19.00 -2.47
N GLY A 262 0.98 -19.91 -3.45
CA GLY A 262 1.41 -21.29 -3.21
C GLY A 262 2.88 -21.33 -2.81
N LYS A 263 3.22 -22.22 -1.87
CA LYS A 263 4.58 -22.49 -1.43
C LYS A 263 4.85 -23.97 -1.61
N THR A 264 5.96 -24.32 -2.23
CA THR A 264 6.28 -25.72 -2.55
C THR A 264 7.76 -26.00 -2.39
N GLN A 265 8.07 -27.27 -2.24
CA GLN A 265 9.43 -27.79 -2.16
C GLN A 265 9.51 -29.14 -2.85
N SER A 266 10.72 -29.54 -3.28
CA SER A 266 11.03 -30.88 -3.81
C SER A 266 12.46 -31.28 -3.48
N GLY A 267 12.74 -32.56 -3.54
CA GLY A 267 14.05 -33.12 -3.17
C GLY A 267 14.39 -32.82 -1.73
N THR A 268 15.55 -32.24 -1.48
CA THR A 268 16.01 -31.77 -0.16
C THR A 268 15.60 -30.33 0.14
N GLY A 269 14.89 -29.67 -0.78
CA GLY A 269 14.44 -28.29 -0.58
C GLY A 269 13.47 -28.14 0.60
N LEU A 270 13.42 -26.95 1.14
CA LEU A 270 12.50 -26.56 2.20
C LEU A 270 11.42 -25.64 1.66
N VAL A 271 10.23 -25.69 2.23
CA VAL A 271 9.17 -24.72 1.92
C VAL A 271 9.66 -23.31 2.26
N PRO A 272 9.52 -22.32 1.37
CA PRO A 272 9.93 -20.95 1.67
C PRO A 272 9.31 -20.42 2.94
N VAL A 273 10.12 -19.76 3.76
CA VAL A 273 9.68 -19.08 4.99
C VAL A 273 9.47 -17.60 4.66
N ILE A 274 8.28 -17.10 4.99
CA ILE A 274 7.91 -15.70 4.73
C ILE A 274 7.68 -14.99 6.06
N THR A 275 8.34 -13.85 6.24
CA THR A 275 8.09 -12.92 7.35
C THR A 275 7.45 -11.68 6.75
N ALA A 276 6.16 -11.52 7.01
CA ALA A 276 5.36 -10.43 6.46
C ALA A 276 5.78 -9.07 7.03
N ASN A 277 5.68 -8.03 6.21
CA ASN A 277 5.87 -6.63 6.58
C ASN A 277 7.19 -6.39 7.37
N ASN A 278 8.26 -7.08 7.00
CA ASN A 278 9.52 -7.10 7.76
C ASN A 278 10.56 -6.09 7.25
N ALA A 279 10.28 -5.35 6.18
CA ALA A 279 11.21 -4.37 5.63
C ALA A 279 10.49 -3.15 5.05
N ILE A 280 11.21 -2.01 5.02
CA ILE A 280 10.74 -0.81 4.33
C ILE A 280 10.80 -1.07 2.82
N SER A 281 9.67 -0.89 2.15
CA SER A 281 9.50 -1.10 0.71
C SER A 281 9.84 0.13 -0.13
N PRO A 282 9.78 0.05 -1.46
CA PRO A 282 9.93 1.20 -2.35
C PRO A 282 8.87 2.29 -2.19
N ASP A 283 7.76 2.06 -1.48
CA ASP A 283 6.77 3.11 -1.19
C ASP A 283 7.04 3.85 0.14
N GLY A 284 8.10 3.47 0.85
CA GLY A 284 8.53 4.12 2.10
C GLY A 284 7.88 3.57 3.37
N TYR A 285 7.01 2.56 3.27
CA TYR A 285 6.35 1.94 4.41
C TYR A 285 6.87 0.54 4.69
N GLN A 286 6.66 0.04 5.90
CA GLN A 286 7.08 -1.29 6.32
C GLN A 286 6.06 -2.33 5.86
N ASN A 287 6.03 -2.63 4.55
CA ASN A 287 5.13 -3.56 3.88
C ASN A 287 5.83 -4.43 2.84
N ALA A 288 7.15 -4.57 2.91
CA ALA A 288 7.87 -5.57 2.14
C ALA A 288 8.09 -6.83 2.99
N ASP A 289 7.87 -7.99 2.37
CA ASP A 289 8.07 -9.28 3.03
C ASP A 289 9.51 -9.77 2.88
N THR A 290 10.03 -10.43 3.90
CA THR A 290 11.28 -11.17 3.81
C THR A 290 10.98 -12.63 3.49
N ILE A 291 11.62 -13.15 2.44
CA ILE A 291 11.43 -14.51 1.97
C ILE A 291 12.76 -15.25 2.01
N VAL A 292 12.77 -16.40 2.67
CA VAL A 292 13.90 -17.31 2.73
C VAL A 292 13.59 -18.54 1.87
N PHE A 293 14.36 -18.72 0.81
CA PHE A 293 14.40 -19.93 0.02
C PHE A 293 15.60 -20.78 0.44
N ASP A 294 15.42 -22.09 0.55
CA ASP A 294 16.49 -23.01 0.94
C ASP A 294 16.28 -24.38 0.28
N VAL A 295 17.29 -24.85 -0.45
CA VAL A 295 17.30 -26.19 -1.06
C VAL A 295 18.05 -27.22 -0.22
N GLY A 296 18.43 -26.88 1.01
CA GLY A 296 19.15 -27.76 1.91
C GLY A 296 20.53 -28.19 1.36
N ALA A 297 20.88 -29.42 1.58
CA ALA A 297 22.14 -30.00 1.09
C ALA A 297 22.08 -30.49 -0.37
N GLY A 298 20.94 -30.30 -1.05
CA GLY A 298 20.73 -30.81 -2.41
C GLY A 298 21.62 -30.16 -3.46
N THR A 299 21.94 -30.92 -4.49
CA THR A 299 22.81 -30.50 -5.61
C THR A 299 22.19 -30.77 -6.97
N THR A 300 20.97 -31.30 -7.02
CA THR A 300 20.30 -31.72 -8.23
C THR A 300 19.19 -30.78 -8.66
N SER A 301 18.74 -30.86 -9.90
CA SER A 301 17.61 -30.08 -10.41
C SER A 301 16.25 -30.43 -9.78
N SER A 302 16.19 -31.50 -8.98
CA SER A 302 15.02 -31.89 -8.20
C SER A 302 14.92 -31.17 -6.86
N ASP A 303 16.01 -30.52 -6.43
CA ASP A 303 16.07 -29.80 -5.15
C ASP A 303 15.53 -28.38 -5.37
N ILE A 304 14.32 -28.11 -4.88
CA ILE A 304 13.56 -26.89 -5.16
C ILE A 304 13.02 -26.30 -3.85
N SER A 305 13.12 -25.00 -3.72
CA SER A 305 12.36 -24.17 -2.79
C SER A 305 11.69 -23.08 -3.61
N ALA A 306 10.34 -23.01 -3.64
CA ALA A 306 9.62 -22.12 -4.53
C ALA A 306 8.35 -21.55 -3.93
N MET A 307 8.02 -20.32 -4.34
CA MET A 307 6.70 -19.72 -4.18
C MET A 307 6.11 -19.36 -5.54
N PHE A 308 4.80 -19.45 -5.68
CA PHE A 308 4.15 -19.24 -6.97
C PHE A 308 2.71 -18.75 -6.84
N GLN A 309 2.23 -18.14 -7.93
CA GLN A 309 0.83 -17.86 -8.13
C GLN A 309 0.45 -18.18 -9.57
N THR A 310 -0.68 -18.88 -9.76
CA THR A 310 -1.23 -19.14 -11.10
C THR A 310 -2.10 -17.96 -11.54
N PHE A 311 -2.06 -17.65 -12.81
CA PHE A 311 -2.92 -16.62 -13.41
C PHE A 311 -3.48 -17.09 -14.74
N GLY A 312 -4.69 -16.63 -15.05
CA GLY A 312 -5.29 -16.84 -16.36
C GLY A 312 -4.67 -15.95 -17.42
N GLY A 313 -4.58 -16.44 -18.63
CA GLY A 313 -4.02 -15.68 -19.75
C GLY A 313 -4.58 -16.12 -21.09
N THR A 314 -4.04 -15.53 -22.16
CA THR A 314 -4.28 -15.92 -23.54
C THR A 314 -2.93 -16.13 -24.21
N THR A 315 -2.91 -16.71 -25.40
CA THR A 315 -1.70 -16.78 -26.23
C THR A 315 -1.27 -15.38 -26.61
N ALA A 316 -0.31 -14.81 -25.88
CA ALA A 316 0.20 -13.45 -26.06
C ALA A 316 1.52 -13.25 -25.31
N THR A 317 2.12 -12.07 -25.47
CA THR A 317 3.31 -11.67 -24.71
C THR A 317 2.90 -11.07 -23.37
N TYR A 318 3.48 -11.56 -22.28
CA TYR A 318 3.29 -11.05 -20.93
C TYR A 318 4.62 -10.60 -20.32
N THR A 319 4.55 -9.62 -19.46
CA THR A 319 5.68 -9.17 -18.66
C THR A 319 5.37 -9.35 -17.18
N GLY A 320 6.24 -10.11 -16.49
CA GLY A 320 6.32 -10.13 -15.05
C GLY A 320 7.31 -9.08 -14.55
N SER A 321 7.00 -8.44 -13.43
CA SER A 321 7.93 -7.55 -12.75
C SER A 321 7.77 -7.63 -11.24
N PHE A 322 8.83 -7.31 -10.50
CA PHE A 322 8.85 -7.32 -9.04
C PHE A 322 9.97 -6.42 -8.53
N TYR A 323 9.82 -5.93 -7.31
CA TYR A 323 10.87 -5.20 -6.61
C TYR A 323 11.51 -6.12 -5.59
N ALA A 324 12.84 -6.18 -5.61
CA ALA A 324 13.57 -6.99 -4.64
C ALA A 324 14.88 -6.34 -4.22
N LYS A 325 15.30 -6.64 -2.99
CA LYS A 325 16.66 -6.40 -2.47
C LYS A 325 17.03 -7.49 -1.46
N THR A 326 18.29 -7.51 -1.05
CA THR A 326 18.78 -8.25 0.13
C THR A 326 18.96 -7.28 1.29
N ALA A 327 19.03 -7.80 2.52
CA ALA A 327 19.43 -7.00 3.68
C ALA A 327 20.91 -6.60 3.60
N SER A 328 21.76 -7.51 3.06
CA SER A 328 23.21 -7.29 2.84
C SER A 328 23.73 -8.24 1.76
N GLY A 329 24.79 -7.86 1.08
CA GLY A 329 25.41 -8.68 0.05
C GLY A 329 24.52 -8.88 -1.18
N THR A 330 24.58 -10.06 -1.78
CA THR A 330 23.80 -10.45 -2.97
C THR A 330 23.17 -11.81 -2.78
N ALA A 331 22.03 -12.03 -3.44
CA ALA A 331 21.37 -13.31 -3.55
C ALA A 331 21.03 -13.62 -5.01
N GLN A 332 20.92 -14.89 -5.35
CA GLN A 332 20.48 -15.32 -6.69
C GLN A 332 19.16 -16.06 -6.58
N ILE A 333 18.21 -15.68 -7.41
CA ILE A 333 16.89 -16.33 -7.54
C ILE A 333 16.61 -16.62 -9.01
N GLN A 334 15.73 -17.55 -9.24
CA GLN A 334 15.19 -17.90 -10.54
C GLN A 334 13.72 -17.53 -10.60
N VAL A 335 13.26 -16.91 -11.69
CA VAL A 335 11.86 -16.50 -11.86
C VAL A 335 11.37 -16.95 -13.23
N ARG A 336 10.12 -17.41 -13.30
CA ARG A 336 9.45 -17.73 -14.57
C ARG A 336 8.01 -17.26 -14.59
N ILE A 337 7.45 -17.08 -15.78
CA ILE A 337 6.04 -16.79 -16.01
C ILE A 337 5.38 -17.73 -17.05
N ASP A 338 6.16 -18.60 -17.68
CA ASP A 338 5.73 -19.49 -18.78
C ASP A 338 5.57 -20.96 -18.37
N GLY A 339 5.83 -21.29 -17.10
CA GLY A 339 5.78 -22.66 -16.60
C GLY A 339 6.96 -23.55 -17.01
N SER A 340 7.89 -23.07 -17.84
CA SER A 340 8.98 -23.90 -18.40
C SER A 340 10.37 -23.34 -18.15
N ASN A 341 10.65 -22.08 -18.47
CA ASN A 341 11.99 -21.53 -18.48
C ASN A 341 12.19 -20.48 -17.41
N TYR A 342 13.17 -20.68 -16.53
CA TYR A 342 13.56 -19.71 -15.52
C TYR A 342 14.60 -18.72 -16.07
N ASP A 343 14.35 -17.44 -15.82
CA ASP A 343 15.38 -16.42 -15.90
C ASP A 343 16.05 -16.28 -14.53
N LYS A 344 17.38 -16.07 -14.52
CA LYS A 344 18.17 -15.92 -13.30
C LYS A 344 18.39 -14.45 -13.00
N PHE A 345 18.16 -14.06 -11.75
CA PHE A 345 18.36 -12.71 -11.27
C PHE A 345 19.34 -12.68 -10.10
N THR A 346 20.25 -11.70 -10.12
CA THR A 346 21.11 -11.36 -9.00
C THR A 346 20.52 -10.17 -8.28
N ILE A 347 20.11 -10.39 -7.03
CA ILE A 347 19.49 -9.37 -6.17
C ILE A 347 20.60 -8.75 -5.32
N THR A 348 20.65 -7.43 -5.27
CA THR A 348 21.61 -6.67 -4.47
C THR A 348 20.96 -6.09 -3.21
N ASN A 349 21.71 -5.39 -2.37
CA ASN A 349 21.20 -4.74 -1.18
C ASN A 349 20.50 -3.38 -1.44
N GLN A 350 20.24 -3.05 -2.71
CA GLN A 350 19.46 -1.88 -3.11
C GLN A 350 18.16 -2.32 -3.74
N TRP A 351 17.06 -1.61 -3.48
CA TRP A 351 15.81 -1.85 -4.17
C TRP A 351 15.97 -1.67 -5.68
N GLN A 352 15.61 -2.70 -6.41
CA GLN A 352 15.61 -2.70 -7.88
C GLN A 352 14.31 -3.33 -8.37
N ARG A 353 13.80 -2.83 -9.49
CA ARG A 353 12.72 -3.47 -10.23
C ARG A 353 13.31 -4.41 -11.27
N PHE A 354 12.94 -5.67 -11.17
CA PHE A 354 13.30 -6.71 -12.12
C PHE A 354 12.14 -7.00 -13.06
N THR A 355 12.43 -7.35 -14.30
CA THR A 355 11.42 -7.65 -15.32
C THR A 355 11.81 -8.88 -16.13
N LEU A 356 10.81 -9.66 -16.53
CA LEU A 356 10.96 -10.76 -17.47
C LEU A 356 9.76 -10.76 -18.42
N THR A 357 10.03 -10.94 -19.72
CA THR A 357 9.00 -10.92 -20.77
C THR A 357 9.02 -12.24 -21.54
N LYS A 358 7.88 -12.89 -21.66
CA LYS A 358 7.73 -14.18 -22.36
C LYS A 358 6.48 -14.18 -23.24
N ALA A 359 6.57 -14.83 -24.39
CA ALA A 359 5.41 -15.20 -25.19
C ALA A 359 4.78 -16.47 -24.59
N LEU A 360 3.58 -16.34 -24.06
CA LEU A 360 2.84 -17.44 -23.46
C LEU A 360 1.93 -18.10 -24.49
N THR A 361 1.80 -19.42 -24.43
CA THR A 361 0.97 -20.21 -25.35
C THR A 361 -0.19 -20.91 -24.64
N GLY A 362 -0.22 -20.84 -23.30
CA GLY A 362 -1.23 -21.46 -22.45
C GLY A 362 -2.24 -20.47 -21.90
N THR A 363 -3.39 -20.99 -21.47
CA THR A 363 -4.42 -20.22 -20.78
C THR A 363 -4.28 -20.24 -19.26
N SER A 364 -3.48 -21.17 -18.72
CA SER A 364 -3.12 -21.24 -17.30
C SER A 364 -1.59 -21.13 -17.20
N ASN A 365 -1.15 -20.06 -16.58
CA ASN A 365 0.24 -19.70 -16.48
C ASN A 365 0.63 -19.53 -15.01
N VAL A 366 1.93 -19.50 -14.73
CA VAL A 366 2.43 -19.37 -13.36
C VAL A 366 3.49 -18.28 -13.30
N PHE A 367 3.37 -17.39 -12.34
CA PHE A 367 4.49 -16.57 -11.86
C PHE A 367 5.12 -17.34 -10.69
N GLU A 368 6.37 -17.73 -10.84
CA GLU A 368 7.07 -18.50 -9.81
C GLU A 368 8.44 -17.91 -9.56
N MET A 369 8.77 -17.78 -8.28
CA MET A 369 10.11 -17.47 -7.78
C MET A 369 10.65 -18.68 -7.04
N ALA A 370 11.90 -19.03 -7.33
CA ALA A 370 12.51 -20.24 -6.78
C ALA A 370 14.02 -20.12 -6.59
N ILE A 371 14.55 -20.96 -5.74
CA ILE A 371 15.89 -21.52 -5.92
C ILE A 371 15.73 -22.97 -6.38
N ARG A 372 16.45 -23.32 -7.44
CA ARG A 372 16.49 -24.65 -8.00
C ARG A 372 17.92 -24.98 -8.43
N ARG A 373 18.50 -26.02 -7.85
CA ARG A 373 19.85 -26.47 -8.19
C ARG A 373 19.88 -27.16 -9.56
N GLY A 374 21.05 -27.25 -10.16
CA GLY A 374 21.24 -27.96 -11.43
C GLY A 374 20.63 -27.28 -12.67
N LEU A 375 19.98 -26.12 -12.51
CA LEU A 375 19.54 -25.26 -13.61
C LEU A 375 20.22 -23.90 -13.49
N ASN A 376 20.94 -23.48 -14.55
CA ASN A 376 21.65 -22.19 -14.58
C ASN A 376 22.68 -22.02 -13.44
N GLU A 377 23.53 -23.02 -13.23
CA GLU A 377 24.62 -23.01 -12.24
C GLU A 377 25.64 -21.87 -12.46
N PRO A 378 26.29 -21.35 -11.40
CA PRO A 378 26.14 -21.74 -10.00
C PRO A 378 25.00 -21.00 -9.31
N MET A 379 24.22 -21.71 -8.50
CA MET A 379 23.19 -21.14 -7.62
C MET A 379 23.57 -21.36 -6.15
N ASN A 380 23.25 -20.39 -5.28
CA ASN A 380 23.40 -20.57 -3.84
C ASN A 380 22.45 -21.67 -3.34
N ALA A 381 22.80 -22.34 -2.23
CA ALA A 381 21.92 -23.30 -1.60
C ALA A 381 20.71 -22.61 -0.94
N SER A 382 20.87 -21.36 -0.54
CA SER A 382 19.80 -20.54 0.04
C SER A 382 19.86 -19.11 -0.47
N ALA A 383 18.73 -18.41 -0.43
CA ALA A 383 18.64 -16.98 -0.68
C ALA A 383 17.63 -16.36 0.27
N THR A 384 18.00 -15.23 0.87
CA THR A 384 17.09 -14.37 1.63
C THR A 384 16.93 -13.06 0.87
N ILE A 385 15.70 -12.77 0.48
CA ILE A 385 15.35 -11.53 -0.23
C ILE A 385 14.22 -10.80 0.50
N GLN A 386 14.19 -9.49 0.33
CA GLN A 386 13.04 -8.65 0.62
C GLN A 386 12.31 -8.42 -0.69
N LEU A 387 11.03 -8.72 -0.74
CA LEU A 387 10.19 -8.70 -1.94
C LEU A 387 9.02 -7.75 -1.76
N TRP A 388 8.67 -7.06 -2.84
CA TRP A 388 7.52 -6.16 -2.89
C TRP A 388 7.04 -5.96 -4.33
N GLY A 389 5.73 -5.69 -4.50
CA GLY A 389 5.19 -5.17 -5.73
C GLY A 389 5.29 -6.11 -6.94
N VAL A 390 4.92 -7.39 -6.78
CA VAL A 390 4.84 -8.33 -7.91
C VAL A 390 3.70 -7.92 -8.84
N GLN A 391 3.99 -7.90 -10.14
CA GLN A 391 3.04 -7.56 -11.19
C GLN A 391 3.23 -8.48 -12.39
N VAL A 392 2.11 -8.98 -12.93
CA VAL A 392 2.05 -9.72 -14.20
C VAL A 392 1.02 -9.04 -15.08
N GLU A 393 1.45 -8.58 -16.25
CA GLU A 393 0.60 -7.83 -17.15
C GLU A 393 0.75 -8.28 -18.61
N LEU A 394 -0.33 -8.15 -19.38
CA LEU A 394 -0.32 -8.34 -20.82
C LEU A 394 0.48 -7.21 -21.47
N GLY A 395 1.50 -7.52 -22.25
CA GLY A 395 2.35 -6.57 -22.97
C GLY A 395 3.82 -6.93 -22.93
N ALA A 396 4.61 -6.25 -23.74
CA ALA A 396 6.04 -6.53 -23.93
C ALA A 396 6.97 -5.72 -23.01
N TYR A 397 6.42 -4.94 -22.09
CA TYR A 397 7.17 -4.15 -21.12
C TYR A 397 6.32 -3.93 -19.86
N ALA A 398 6.99 -3.72 -18.72
CA ALA A 398 6.36 -3.40 -17.45
C ALA A 398 5.96 -1.91 -17.42
N THR A 399 4.70 -1.67 -17.02
CA THR A 399 4.19 -0.31 -16.77
C THR A 399 4.38 0.09 -15.30
N SER A 400 3.96 1.28 -14.88
CA SER A 400 3.98 1.67 -13.46
C SER A 400 3.26 0.63 -12.61
N TYR A 401 3.69 0.48 -11.36
CA TYR A 401 3.15 -0.53 -10.46
C TYR A 401 1.63 -0.38 -10.28
N ILE A 402 0.91 -1.50 -10.30
CA ILE A 402 -0.53 -1.58 -10.08
C ILE A 402 -0.75 -2.48 -8.84
N PRO A 403 -1.03 -1.90 -7.67
CA PRO A 403 -1.22 -2.69 -6.45
C PRO A 403 -2.49 -3.55 -6.52
N THR A 404 -2.44 -4.74 -5.93
CA THR A 404 -3.56 -5.67 -5.83
C THR A 404 -3.70 -6.21 -4.41
N LEU A 405 -4.95 -6.38 -3.97
CA LEU A 405 -5.33 -6.90 -2.66
C LEU A 405 -6.47 -7.92 -2.83
N GLY A 406 -6.13 -9.15 -3.21
CA GLY A 406 -7.08 -10.26 -3.32
C GLY A 406 -7.76 -10.44 -4.67
N ALA A 407 -7.67 -9.48 -5.58
CA ALA A 407 -8.19 -9.56 -6.95
C ALA A 407 -7.25 -8.85 -7.93
N SER A 408 -7.33 -9.20 -9.21
CA SER A 408 -6.66 -8.45 -10.27
C SER A 408 -7.21 -7.02 -10.36
N VAL A 409 -6.33 -6.06 -10.63
CA VAL A 409 -6.68 -4.64 -10.72
C VAL A 409 -6.28 -4.09 -12.09
N THR A 410 -7.21 -3.38 -12.73
CA THR A 410 -6.96 -2.70 -14.00
C THR A 410 -6.72 -1.20 -13.76
N ARG A 411 -5.57 -0.71 -14.19
CA ARG A 411 -5.34 0.71 -14.41
C ARG A 411 -5.79 1.04 -15.83
N VAL A 412 -6.77 1.92 -15.95
CA VAL A 412 -7.27 2.43 -17.25
C VAL A 412 -6.19 3.29 -17.91
N ALA A 413 -6.21 3.39 -19.23
CA ALA A 413 -5.27 4.23 -19.97
C ALA A 413 -5.33 5.70 -19.52
N ASP A 414 -4.16 6.33 -19.49
CA ASP A 414 -4.09 7.79 -19.42
C ASP A 414 -4.41 8.38 -20.79
N ALA A 415 -5.23 9.41 -20.84
CA ALA A 415 -5.49 10.18 -22.03
C ALA A 415 -5.27 11.67 -21.76
N ALA A 416 -4.45 12.30 -22.59
CA ALA A 416 -4.25 13.74 -22.57
C ALA A 416 -4.50 14.27 -23.99
N SER A 417 -5.42 15.21 -24.14
CA SER A 417 -5.84 15.71 -25.43
C SER A 417 -6.10 17.21 -25.42
N LYS A 418 -5.94 17.82 -26.58
CA LYS A 418 -6.32 19.18 -26.86
C LYS A 418 -7.18 19.20 -28.11
N THR A 419 -8.41 19.68 -27.97
CA THR A 419 -9.28 19.99 -29.13
C THR A 419 -8.88 21.34 -29.73
N SER A 420 -9.06 21.50 -31.03
CA SER A 420 -8.79 22.75 -31.77
C SER A 420 -7.32 23.21 -31.67
N ALA A 421 -6.37 22.28 -31.68
CA ALA A 421 -4.94 22.57 -31.60
C ALA A 421 -4.43 23.32 -32.85
N SER A 422 -5.11 23.23 -33.97
CA SER A 422 -4.74 23.94 -35.23
C SER A 422 -4.67 25.46 -35.09
N ALA A 423 -5.40 26.05 -34.16
CA ALA A 423 -5.34 27.48 -33.87
C ALA A 423 -4.07 27.89 -33.08
N LEU A 424 -3.32 26.92 -32.54
CA LEU A 424 -2.10 27.12 -31.75
C LEU A 424 -0.83 26.89 -32.57
N ILE A 425 -0.97 26.30 -33.77
CA ILE A 425 0.13 25.98 -34.69
C ILE A 425 -0.02 26.95 -35.86
N GLY A 426 0.72 28.05 -35.81
CA GLY A 426 0.76 29.07 -36.87
C GLY A 426 1.52 28.62 -38.12
#